data_a54d22c8a697f615ccbb5b26060871c2
#
_entry.id   a54d22c8a697f615ccbb5b26060871c2
#
_cell.length_a   1.000
_cell.length_b   1.000
_cell.length_c   1.000
_cell.angle_alpha   90.00
_cell.angle_beta   90.00
_cell.angle_gamma   90.00
#
_symmetry.space_group_name_H-M   'P 1'
#
loop_
_entity.id
_entity.type
_entity.pdbx_description
1 polymer ?
#
loop_
_entity_poly.entity_id
_entity_poly.type
_entity_poly.pdbx_seq_one_letter_code
_entity_poly.pdbx_strand_id
1 'polypeptide(L)'
;MKIKILPIFVILFFVSIFLAFYKGLDDSNIYTPDVNKKNIPVFQTKNFYSGKNLESSNIFEVDKTYLLNIWSSWCLPCRQEHSLLMSLKLNSEINIIGMNYKDNKKNAKNFLKDLGKPY
;
A
#
# COMPACT_ATOMS: atom_id res chain seq x y z
N MET A 1 -58.27 9.91 -15.20
CA MET A 1 -56.91 10.26 -14.75
C MET A 1 -55.91 9.34 -15.44
N LYS A 2 -55.19 9.80 -16.48
CA LYS A 2 -54.20 8.95 -17.17
C LYS A 2 -52.92 8.91 -16.34
N ILE A 3 -52.68 7.82 -15.64
CA ILE A 3 -51.46 7.57 -14.90
C ILE A 3 -50.31 7.58 -15.93
N LYS A 4 -49.39 8.53 -15.78
CA LYS A 4 -48.19 8.58 -16.63
C LYS A 4 -47.26 7.43 -16.21
N ILE A 5 -47.26 6.35 -16.98
CA ILE A 5 -46.50 5.11 -16.66
C ILE A 5 -45.00 5.34 -16.72
N LEU A 6 -44.55 6.28 -17.56
CA LEU A 6 -43.12 6.59 -17.79
C LEU A 6 -42.34 6.91 -16.49
N PRO A 7 -42.83 7.79 -15.59
CA PRO A 7 -42.08 8.07 -14.35
C PRO A 7 -41.97 6.85 -13.43
N ILE A 8 -42.94 5.95 -13.43
CA ILE A 8 -42.89 4.70 -12.65
C ILE A 8 -41.75 3.80 -13.14
N PHE A 9 -41.60 3.62 -14.46
CA PHE A 9 -40.48 2.86 -15.03
C PHE A 9 -39.11 3.47 -14.70
N VAL A 10 -38.99 4.80 -14.73
CA VAL A 10 -37.76 5.49 -14.37
C VAL A 10 -37.39 5.25 -12.92
N ILE A 11 -38.36 5.37 -12.00
CA ILE A 11 -38.15 5.10 -10.58
C ILE A 11 -37.72 3.65 -10.35
N LEU A 12 -38.41 2.67 -10.94
CA LEU A 12 -38.06 1.25 -10.82
C LEU A 12 -36.66 0.96 -11.34
N PHE A 13 -36.24 1.60 -12.42
CA PHE A 13 -34.91 1.46 -12.99
C PHE A 13 -33.83 1.95 -12.01
N PHE A 14 -34.00 3.15 -11.43
CA PHE A 14 -33.04 3.68 -10.44
C PHE A 14 -33.02 2.86 -9.13
N VAL A 15 -34.18 2.37 -8.68
CA VAL A 15 -34.26 1.48 -7.52
C VAL A 15 -33.51 0.16 -7.80
N SER A 16 -33.66 -0.40 -8.97
CA SER A 16 -32.96 -1.64 -9.38
C SER A 16 -31.45 -1.44 -9.40
N ILE A 17 -30.97 -0.33 -9.96
CA ILE A 17 -29.54 0.03 -9.94
C ILE A 17 -29.05 0.21 -8.50
N PHE A 18 -29.77 0.95 -7.68
CA PHE A 18 -29.41 1.18 -6.28
C PHE A 18 -29.30 -0.13 -5.49
N LEU A 19 -30.27 -1.05 -5.66
CA LEU A 19 -30.22 -2.36 -5.00
C LEU A 19 -29.06 -3.22 -5.49
N ALA A 20 -28.70 -3.16 -6.77
CA ALA A 20 -27.54 -3.87 -7.33
C ALA A 20 -26.24 -3.35 -6.73
N PHE A 21 -26.07 -2.02 -6.63
CA PHE A 21 -24.91 -1.40 -5.98
C PHE A 21 -24.87 -1.69 -4.48
N TYR A 22 -26.01 -1.62 -3.80
CA TYR A 22 -26.10 -1.91 -2.37
C TYR A 22 -25.66 -3.35 -2.05
N LYS A 23 -26.12 -4.34 -2.83
CA LYS A 23 -25.64 -5.71 -2.69
C LYS A 23 -24.16 -5.86 -3.00
N GLY A 24 -23.67 -5.17 -4.04
CA GLY A 24 -22.23 -5.20 -4.37
C GLY A 24 -21.33 -4.60 -3.28
N LEU A 25 -21.82 -3.65 -2.50
CA LEU A 25 -21.09 -3.07 -1.37
C LEU A 25 -21.10 -4.00 -0.14
N ASP A 26 -22.19 -4.74 0.09
CA ASP A 26 -22.32 -5.69 1.20
C ASP A 26 -21.45 -6.95 0.96
N ASP A 27 -21.25 -7.33 -0.30
CA ASP A 27 -20.36 -8.42 -0.74
C ASP A 27 -18.89 -7.99 -0.86
N SER A 28 -18.51 -6.85 -0.30
CA SER A 28 -17.10 -6.45 -0.23
C SER A 28 -16.34 -7.46 0.63
N ASN A 29 -15.84 -8.50 -0.04
CA ASN A 29 -14.87 -9.43 0.55
C ASN A 29 -13.71 -8.59 1.07
N ILE A 30 -13.70 -8.30 2.36
CA ILE A 30 -12.53 -7.75 3.02
C ILE A 30 -11.44 -8.76 2.75
N TYR A 31 -10.53 -8.42 1.84
CA TYR A 31 -9.36 -9.24 1.57
C TYR A 31 -8.59 -9.38 2.88
N THR A 32 -8.82 -10.49 3.58
CA THR A 32 -7.96 -10.91 4.68
C THR A 32 -6.77 -11.59 4.04
N PRO A 33 -5.59 -10.96 4.03
CA PRO A 33 -4.40 -11.62 3.49
C PRO A 33 -4.18 -12.91 4.28
N ASP A 34 -4.04 -14.01 3.55
CA ASP A 34 -3.71 -15.30 4.14
C ASP A 34 -2.29 -15.17 4.74
N VAL A 35 -2.23 -15.09 6.08
CA VAL A 35 -0.97 -14.91 6.81
C VAL A 35 -0.24 -16.26 6.83
N ASN A 36 0.13 -16.73 5.67
CA ASN A 36 0.98 -17.90 5.52
C ASN A 36 2.41 -17.50 5.91
N LYS A 37 2.93 -18.10 6.95
CA LYS A 37 4.36 -18.03 7.30
C LYS A 37 5.17 -18.65 6.16
N LYS A 38 5.64 -17.79 5.23
CA LYS A 38 6.53 -18.20 4.15
C LYS A 38 7.93 -17.71 4.46
N ASN A 39 8.93 -18.50 4.09
CA ASN A 39 10.31 -18.05 4.12
C ASN A 39 10.48 -16.87 3.16
N ILE A 40 11.33 -15.90 3.52
CA ILE A 40 11.70 -14.79 2.66
C ILE A 40 12.36 -15.38 1.41
N PRO A 41 11.81 -15.14 0.21
CA PRO A 41 12.43 -15.65 -1.02
C PRO A 41 13.80 -15.00 -1.25
N VAL A 42 14.70 -15.72 -1.91
CA VAL A 42 15.95 -15.14 -2.36
C VAL A 42 15.67 -14.18 -3.51
N PHE A 43 16.05 -12.93 -3.35
CA PHE A 43 15.94 -11.90 -4.39
C PHE A 43 17.18 -11.00 -4.40
N GLN A 44 17.41 -10.37 -5.53
CA GLN A 44 18.46 -9.38 -5.69
C GLN A 44 17.85 -7.99 -5.87
N THR A 45 18.47 -7.00 -5.26
CA THR A 45 18.07 -5.60 -5.33
C THR A 45 19.32 -4.71 -5.37
N LYS A 46 19.12 -3.39 -5.43
CA LYS A 46 20.20 -2.41 -5.36
C LYS A 46 20.02 -1.49 -4.18
N ASN A 47 21.10 -1.21 -3.47
CA ASN A 47 21.09 -0.18 -2.45
C ASN A 47 20.68 1.18 -3.07
N PHE A 48 19.70 1.82 -2.48
CA PHE A 48 19.10 3.05 -3.01
C PHE A 48 20.11 4.20 -3.17
N TYR A 49 21.05 4.34 -2.26
CA TYR A 49 22.04 5.43 -2.28
C TYR A 49 23.27 5.07 -3.10
N SER A 50 23.92 3.95 -2.79
CA SER A 50 25.20 3.55 -3.40
C SER A 50 25.05 2.87 -4.76
N GLY A 51 23.87 2.30 -5.06
CA GLY A 51 23.63 1.50 -6.27
C GLY A 51 24.29 0.12 -6.27
N LYS A 52 24.93 -0.29 -5.17
CA LYS A 52 25.55 -1.62 -5.04
C LYS A 52 24.48 -2.70 -5.02
N ASN A 53 24.75 -3.83 -5.65
CA ASN A 53 23.88 -5.00 -5.61
C ASN A 53 23.82 -5.54 -4.18
N LEU A 54 22.62 -5.91 -3.74
CA LEU A 54 22.32 -6.53 -2.46
C LEU A 54 21.50 -7.79 -2.72
N GLU A 55 21.73 -8.81 -1.93
CA GLU A 55 20.94 -10.03 -1.89
C GLU A 55 20.11 -10.04 -0.60
N SER A 56 18.91 -10.64 -0.65
CA SER A 56 18.01 -10.70 0.50
C SER A 56 18.66 -11.32 1.74
N SER A 57 19.53 -12.33 1.56
CA SER A 57 20.35 -12.94 2.61
C SER A 57 21.25 -11.97 3.38
N ASN A 58 21.68 -10.88 2.72
CA ASN A 58 22.53 -9.85 3.32
C ASN A 58 21.72 -8.69 3.95
N ILE A 59 20.40 -8.68 3.76
CA ILE A 59 19.51 -7.62 4.24
C ILE A 59 18.82 -8.07 5.53
N PHE A 60 18.40 -9.33 5.59
CA PHE A 60 17.62 -9.87 6.70
C PHE A 60 18.51 -10.73 7.59
N GLU A 61 18.66 -10.30 8.84
CA GLU A 61 19.38 -11.07 9.86
C GLU A 61 18.39 -11.97 10.61
N VAL A 62 18.88 -13.12 11.04
CA VAL A 62 18.10 -14.04 11.88
C VAL A 62 17.79 -13.36 13.22
N ASP A 63 16.63 -13.68 13.79
CA ASP A 63 16.17 -13.18 15.10
C ASP A 63 15.88 -11.66 15.18
N LYS A 64 15.78 -10.98 14.04
CA LYS A 64 15.31 -9.59 13.99
C LYS A 64 13.94 -9.46 13.35
N THR A 65 13.14 -8.53 13.85
CA THR A 65 11.85 -8.16 13.24
C THR A 65 12.06 -7.07 12.20
N TYR A 66 11.52 -7.29 11.01
CA TYR A 66 11.58 -6.35 9.89
C TYR A 66 10.21 -5.92 9.42
N LEU A 67 10.05 -4.64 9.18
CA LEU A 67 8.91 -4.06 8.45
C LEU A 67 9.39 -3.67 7.05
N LEU A 68 8.97 -4.41 6.02
CA LEU A 68 9.24 -4.06 4.64
C LEU A 68 8.15 -3.12 4.12
N ASN A 69 8.50 -1.87 3.88
CA ASN A 69 7.61 -0.87 3.29
C ASN A 69 7.94 -0.65 1.81
N ILE A 70 6.97 -0.89 0.93
CA ILE A 70 7.08 -0.60 -0.50
C ILE A 70 6.47 0.78 -0.75
N TRP A 71 7.26 1.71 -1.32
CA TRP A 71 6.86 3.10 -1.47
C TRP A 71 7.32 3.73 -2.77
N SER A 72 6.72 4.86 -3.12
CA SER A 72 7.12 5.70 -4.25
C SER A 72 6.84 7.18 -3.94
N SER A 73 7.58 8.10 -4.54
CA SER A 73 7.39 9.54 -4.34
C SER A 73 6.05 10.06 -4.86
N TRP A 74 5.46 9.38 -5.84
CA TRP A 74 4.16 9.68 -6.44
C TRP A 74 2.97 9.00 -5.73
N CYS A 75 3.23 8.14 -4.76
CA CYS A 75 2.21 7.37 -4.04
C CYS A 75 1.59 8.25 -2.92
N LEU A 76 0.36 8.67 -3.10
CA LEU A 76 -0.33 9.52 -2.12
C LEU A 76 -0.56 8.83 -0.76
N PRO A 77 -1.04 7.56 -0.69
CA PRO A 77 -1.13 6.84 0.57
C PRO A 77 0.21 6.71 1.29
N CYS A 78 1.31 6.43 0.55
CA CYS A 78 2.64 6.33 1.14
C CYS A 78 3.08 7.64 1.83
N ARG A 79 2.66 8.78 1.29
CA ARG A 79 2.91 10.09 1.90
C ARG A 79 2.14 10.29 3.21
N GLN A 80 0.90 9.81 3.25
CA GLN A 80 0.05 9.88 4.45
C GLN A 80 0.58 8.98 5.58
N GLU A 81 1.05 7.79 5.24
CA GLU A 81 1.59 6.81 6.19
C GLU A 81 3.01 7.14 6.68
N HIS A 82 3.71 8.05 6.00
CA HIS A 82 5.12 8.32 6.25
C HIS A 82 5.41 8.80 7.68
N SER A 83 4.53 9.60 8.25
CA SER A 83 4.65 10.08 9.65
C SER A 83 4.58 8.93 10.66
N LEU A 84 3.75 7.91 10.38
CA LEU A 84 3.67 6.70 11.18
C LEU A 84 4.98 5.90 11.11
N LEU A 85 5.57 5.75 9.92
CA LEU A 85 6.87 5.10 9.76
C LEU A 85 7.98 5.84 10.50
N MET A 86 7.95 7.18 10.50
CA MET A 86 8.90 8.00 11.28
C MET A 86 8.77 7.76 12.77
N SER A 87 7.55 7.60 13.31
CA SER A 87 7.35 7.25 14.71
C SER A 87 7.74 5.81 15.02
N LEU A 88 7.46 4.85 14.14
CA LEU A 88 7.87 3.46 14.31
C LEU A 88 9.40 3.28 14.31
N LYS A 89 10.13 4.11 13.58
CA LYS A 89 11.60 4.11 13.61
C LYS A 89 12.18 4.29 15.01
N LEU A 90 11.45 4.94 15.91
CA LEU A 90 11.90 5.16 17.30
C LEU A 90 11.82 3.85 18.13
N ASN A 91 11.12 2.84 17.64
CA ASN A 91 11.08 1.54 18.28
C ASN A 91 12.30 0.70 17.86
N SER A 92 13.17 0.40 18.82
CA SER A 92 14.41 -0.36 18.59
C SER A 92 14.20 -1.84 18.22
N GLU A 93 12.99 -2.38 18.42
CA GLU A 93 12.66 -3.77 18.12
C GLU A 93 12.32 -4.02 16.67
N ILE A 94 12.03 -2.95 15.91
CA ILE A 94 11.57 -3.04 14.52
C ILE A 94 12.59 -2.37 13.59
N ASN A 95 13.13 -3.15 12.66
CA ASN A 95 13.98 -2.64 11.59
C ASN A 95 13.14 -2.32 10.37
N ILE A 96 13.09 -1.05 9.96
CA ILE A 96 12.29 -0.64 8.81
C ILE A 96 13.16 -0.65 7.55
N ILE A 97 12.73 -1.39 6.54
CA ILE A 97 13.37 -1.44 5.22
C ILE A 97 12.44 -0.80 4.20
N GLY A 98 12.90 0.23 3.52
CA GLY A 98 12.16 0.90 2.45
C GLY A 98 12.55 0.36 1.08
N MET A 99 11.60 -0.21 0.33
CA MET A 99 11.77 -0.60 -1.06
C MET A 99 11.12 0.45 -1.96
N ASN A 100 11.94 1.26 -2.66
CA ASN A 100 11.43 2.23 -3.63
C ASN A 100 11.09 1.51 -4.94
N TYR A 101 9.81 1.61 -5.38
CA TYR A 101 9.28 0.84 -6.50
C TYR A 101 8.84 1.76 -7.65
N LYS A 102 9.33 1.47 -8.87
CA LYS A 102 8.95 2.18 -10.11
C LYS A 102 8.94 3.70 -9.96
N ASP A 103 10.02 4.27 -9.42
CA ASP A 103 10.10 5.68 -9.10
C ASP A 103 11.31 6.35 -9.78
N ASN A 104 11.25 7.67 -9.95
CA ASN A 104 12.40 8.46 -10.35
C ASN A 104 13.30 8.71 -9.14
N LYS A 105 14.57 8.34 -9.24
CA LYS A 105 15.54 8.44 -8.12
C LYS A 105 15.66 9.86 -7.54
N LYS A 106 15.56 10.90 -8.38
CA LYS A 106 15.61 12.31 -7.94
C LYS A 106 14.37 12.65 -7.11
N ASN A 107 13.18 12.27 -7.57
CA ASN A 107 11.92 12.52 -6.88
C ASN A 107 11.86 11.74 -5.55
N ALA A 108 12.29 10.47 -5.57
CA ALA A 108 12.40 9.64 -4.36
C ALA A 108 13.33 10.26 -3.31
N LYS A 109 14.49 10.79 -3.72
CA LYS A 109 15.42 11.49 -2.81
C LYS A 109 14.80 12.76 -2.23
N ASN A 110 14.10 13.55 -3.04
CA ASN A 110 13.41 14.75 -2.57
C ASN A 110 12.31 14.39 -1.57
N PHE A 111 11.50 13.36 -1.85
CA PHE A 111 10.50 12.84 -0.93
C PHE A 111 11.09 12.54 0.46
N LEU A 112 12.21 11.78 0.51
CA LEU A 112 12.88 11.45 1.77
C LEU A 112 13.58 12.65 2.43
N LYS A 113 13.97 13.65 1.65
CA LYS A 113 14.52 14.91 2.19
C LYS A 113 13.43 15.74 2.88
N ASP A 114 12.25 15.80 2.26
CA ASP A 114 11.15 16.65 2.72
C ASP A 114 10.39 16.05 3.91
N LEU A 115 10.20 14.72 3.93
CA LEU A 115 9.39 14.02 4.92
C LEU A 115 10.20 13.24 5.98
N GLY A 116 11.51 13.13 5.80
CA GLY A 116 12.36 12.34 6.68
C GLY A 116 12.73 10.97 6.12
N LYS A 117 13.61 10.28 6.82
CA LYS A 117 14.17 8.97 6.41
C LYS A 117 13.84 7.93 7.48
N PRO A 118 12.75 7.18 7.36
CA PRO A 118 12.40 6.12 8.32
C PRO A 118 13.27 4.86 8.15
N TYR A 119 13.95 4.69 6.97
CA TYR A 119 14.74 3.54 6.57
C TYR A 119 16.22 3.71 6.81
#